data_e1f6a670937dee23b171943423ab2bb3
#
_entry.id   e1f6a670937dee23b171943423ab2bb3
#
_cell.length_a   1.000
_cell.length_b   1.000
_cell.length_c   1.000
_cell.angle_alpha   90.00
_cell.angle_beta   90.00
_cell.angle_gamma   90.00
#
_symmetry.space_group_name_H-M   'P 1'
#
loop_
_entity.id
_entity.type
_entity.pdbx_description
1 polymer ?
#
loop_
_entity_poly.entity_id
_entity_poly.type
_entity_poly.pdbx_seq_one_letter_code
_entity_poly.pdbx_strand_id
1 'polypeptide(L)'
;MFLILEKKTLPPVLFLARVLLPLVAPVVLLYSITSFVVAIRSNSTKPWGQNYSSFIGFVSLFISILSVVVAIQIERKQAEQAERDKRSQFEKLNEIDSLSSSAAREAEGARLNSERILRKLQLAEEFKRNRSLSWEQGERVERVLKSCSEGFLAGARVLWVDDTPDSIFYERDALELAGIATIWVGSTGEALNLLAGNKFDVVISDMERHENSKAGYDLLESMRQKSDYTPFIIYSSSRLPEHITEALERGGRGATNDPAELFELVLKELS
;
A
#
# COMPACT_ATOMS: atom_id res chain seq x y z
N MET A 1 14.68 -21.92 16.98
CA MET A 1 14.74 -21.92 18.45
C MET A 1 13.51 -22.62 18.97
N PHE A 2 13.67 -23.81 19.50
CA PHE A 2 12.62 -24.78 19.87
C PHE A 2 11.74 -24.22 21.01
N LEU A 3 10.47 -23.98 20.73
CA LEU A 3 9.46 -23.78 21.77
C LEU A 3 9.06 -25.15 22.30
N ILE A 4 9.55 -25.45 23.51
CA ILE A 4 9.14 -26.56 24.34
C ILE A 4 7.68 -26.31 24.68
N LEU A 5 6.77 -27.08 24.08
CA LEU A 5 5.38 -27.21 24.50
C LEU A 5 5.38 -27.93 25.85
N GLU A 6 5.41 -27.17 26.92
CA GLU A 6 5.09 -27.68 28.24
C GLU A 6 3.66 -28.24 28.23
N LYS A 7 3.55 -29.58 28.20
CA LYS A 7 2.30 -30.29 28.50
C LYS A 7 1.92 -29.94 29.93
N LYS A 8 1.10 -28.91 30.14
CA LYS A 8 0.45 -28.64 31.41
C LYS A 8 -0.42 -29.86 31.77
N THR A 9 0.14 -30.79 32.54
CA THR A 9 -0.62 -31.88 33.15
C THR A 9 -1.71 -31.27 34.02
N LEU A 10 -2.96 -31.68 33.83
CA LEU A 10 -4.09 -31.27 34.65
C LEU A 10 -3.75 -31.52 36.13
N PRO A 11 -4.03 -30.56 37.02
CA PRO A 11 -3.84 -30.81 38.43
C PRO A 11 -4.64 -32.07 38.85
N PRO A 12 -4.05 -32.93 39.69
CA PRO A 12 -4.60 -34.26 40.03
C PRO A 12 -6.06 -34.20 40.51
N VAL A 13 -6.46 -33.11 41.15
CA VAL A 13 -7.85 -32.87 41.61
C VAL A 13 -8.84 -32.78 40.45
N LEU A 14 -8.46 -32.22 39.34
CA LEU A 14 -9.32 -32.05 38.16
C LEU A 14 -9.40 -33.32 37.31
N PHE A 15 -8.35 -34.12 37.28
CA PHE A 15 -8.37 -35.44 36.69
C PHE A 15 -9.32 -36.36 37.47
N LEU A 16 -9.23 -36.33 38.80
CA LEU A 16 -10.13 -37.09 39.69
C LEU A 16 -11.61 -36.65 39.50
N ALA A 17 -11.90 -35.35 39.43
CA ALA A 17 -13.25 -34.86 39.24
C ALA A 17 -13.83 -35.28 37.86
N ARG A 18 -13.03 -35.27 36.81
CA ARG A 18 -13.46 -35.64 35.47
C ARG A 18 -13.72 -37.14 35.27
N VAL A 19 -12.97 -37.99 35.98
CA VAL A 19 -13.08 -39.44 35.88
C VAL A 19 -14.04 -40.01 36.92
N LEU A 20 -14.01 -39.51 38.15
CA LEU A 20 -14.79 -40.07 39.27
C LEU A 20 -16.23 -39.51 39.29
N LEU A 21 -16.48 -38.27 38.90
CA LEU A 21 -17.82 -37.68 38.94
C LEU A 21 -18.85 -38.45 38.12
N PRO A 22 -18.59 -38.83 36.85
CA PRO A 22 -19.55 -39.60 36.05
C PRO A 22 -19.73 -41.05 36.55
N LEU A 23 -18.76 -41.57 37.30
CA LEU A 23 -18.85 -42.91 37.88
C LEU A 23 -19.57 -42.93 39.25
N VAL A 24 -19.32 -41.93 40.09
CA VAL A 24 -19.87 -41.85 41.45
C VAL A 24 -21.28 -41.25 41.45
N ALA A 25 -21.56 -40.29 40.64
CA ALA A 25 -22.87 -39.62 40.59
C ALA A 25 -24.05 -40.58 40.33
N PRO A 26 -24.00 -41.49 39.34
CA PRO A 26 -25.09 -42.46 39.15
C PRO A 26 -25.23 -43.48 40.29
N VAL A 27 -24.10 -43.87 40.94
CA VAL A 27 -24.14 -44.80 42.06
C VAL A 27 -24.80 -44.14 43.28
N VAL A 28 -24.45 -42.89 43.58
CA VAL A 28 -25.07 -42.12 44.67
C VAL A 28 -26.56 -41.89 44.41
N LEU A 29 -26.91 -41.57 43.14
CA LEU A 29 -28.29 -41.37 42.73
C LEU A 29 -29.10 -42.67 42.86
N LEU A 30 -28.54 -43.80 42.43
CA LEU A 30 -29.17 -45.10 42.53
C LEU A 30 -29.36 -45.52 43.98
N TYR A 31 -28.34 -45.33 44.82
CA TYR A 31 -28.42 -45.57 46.25
C TYR A 31 -29.46 -44.69 46.93
N SER A 32 -29.57 -43.44 46.58
CA SER A 32 -30.56 -42.51 47.12
C SER A 32 -31.98 -42.90 46.70
N ILE A 33 -32.20 -43.30 45.45
CA ILE A 33 -33.49 -43.77 44.94
C ILE A 33 -33.88 -45.09 45.61
N THR A 34 -32.96 -46.04 45.71
CA THR A 34 -33.23 -47.34 46.36
C THR A 34 -33.55 -47.17 47.83
N SER A 35 -32.81 -46.33 48.56
CA SER A 35 -33.06 -46.01 49.97
C SER A 35 -34.42 -45.37 50.19
N PHE A 36 -34.82 -44.48 49.26
CA PHE A 36 -36.14 -43.83 49.27
C PHE A 36 -37.27 -44.84 49.02
N VAL A 37 -37.12 -45.70 48.01
CA VAL A 37 -38.12 -46.76 47.68
C VAL A 37 -38.25 -47.77 48.82
N VAL A 38 -37.14 -48.17 49.46
CA VAL A 38 -37.15 -49.05 50.61
C VAL A 38 -37.84 -48.38 51.80
N ALA A 39 -37.62 -47.10 52.04
CA ALA A 39 -38.28 -46.36 53.13
C ALA A 39 -39.80 -46.25 52.88
N ILE A 40 -40.27 -46.11 51.66
CA ILE A 40 -41.70 -46.14 51.34
C ILE A 40 -42.29 -47.52 51.53
N ARG A 41 -41.57 -48.57 51.14
CA ARG A 41 -42.09 -49.97 51.18
C ARG A 41 -42.09 -50.60 52.55
N SER A 42 -41.22 -50.11 53.43
CA SER A 42 -40.99 -50.72 54.74
C SER A 42 -42.06 -50.37 55.81
N ASN A 43 -43.11 -49.64 55.50
CA ASN A 43 -44.19 -49.28 56.43
C ASN A 43 -43.69 -49.06 57.95
N SER A 44 -42.44 -48.54 58.05
CA SER A 44 -41.73 -48.40 59.29
C SER A 44 -42.23 -47.14 60.03
N THR A 45 -42.63 -47.35 61.29
CA THR A 45 -43.09 -46.29 62.19
C THR A 45 -42.00 -45.30 62.63
N LYS A 46 -40.82 -45.30 61.93
CA LYS A 46 -39.79 -44.30 62.16
C LYS A 46 -40.16 -42.98 61.56
N PRO A 47 -39.97 -41.83 62.24
CA PRO A 47 -40.34 -40.51 61.70
C PRO A 47 -39.57 -40.25 60.48
N TRP A 48 -40.27 -39.89 59.38
CA TRP A 48 -39.79 -39.59 58.04
C TRP A 48 -38.65 -38.56 58.00
N GLY A 49 -38.48 -37.82 59.10
CA GLY A 49 -37.48 -36.77 59.21
C GLY A 49 -36.01 -37.19 59.13
N GLN A 50 -35.64 -38.43 59.64
CA GLN A 50 -34.23 -38.82 59.62
C GLN A 50 -33.69 -39.27 58.29
N ASN A 51 -34.50 -39.92 57.45
CA ASN A 51 -34.06 -40.34 56.13
C ASN A 51 -34.12 -39.17 55.15
N TYR A 52 -35.02 -38.21 55.34
CA TYR A 52 -35.16 -37.03 54.51
C TYR A 52 -34.03 -36.02 54.69
N SER A 53 -33.54 -35.86 55.95
CA SER A 53 -32.39 -35.00 56.24
C SER A 53 -31.10 -35.51 55.59
N SER A 54 -30.88 -36.81 55.55
CA SER A 54 -29.73 -37.41 54.85
C SER A 54 -29.79 -37.23 53.36
N PHE A 55 -30.99 -37.38 52.75
CA PHE A 55 -31.19 -37.13 51.29
C PHE A 55 -30.91 -35.68 50.92
N ILE A 56 -31.44 -34.71 51.67
CA ILE A 56 -31.16 -33.27 51.47
C ILE A 56 -29.65 -33.00 51.57
N GLY A 57 -28.96 -33.61 52.55
CA GLY A 57 -27.51 -33.49 52.72
C GLY A 57 -26.73 -33.95 51.47
N PHE A 58 -27.10 -35.08 50.87
CA PHE A 58 -26.46 -35.58 49.64
C PHE A 58 -26.76 -34.70 48.45
N VAL A 59 -28.01 -34.22 48.26
CA VAL A 59 -28.37 -33.31 47.19
C VAL A 59 -27.61 -31.97 47.30
N SER A 60 -27.50 -31.41 48.50
CA SER A 60 -26.74 -30.19 48.75
C SER A 60 -25.25 -30.38 48.48
N LEU A 61 -24.66 -31.48 48.84
CA LEU A 61 -23.27 -31.79 48.53
C LEU A 61 -23.05 -31.93 47.04
N PHE A 62 -23.96 -32.61 46.34
CA PHE A 62 -23.88 -32.76 44.87
C PHE A 62 -23.97 -31.42 44.14
N ILE A 63 -24.92 -30.54 44.53
CA ILE A 63 -25.05 -29.20 43.98
C ILE A 63 -23.79 -28.39 44.26
N SER A 64 -23.21 -28.48 45.44
CA SER A 64 -21.96 -27.76 45.76
C SER A 64 -20.79 -28.21 44.89
N ILE A 65 -20.62 -29.53 44.70
CA ILE A 65 -19.58 -30.07 43.81
C ILE A 65 -19.81 -29.62 42.37
N LEU A 66 -21.05 -29.67 41.89
CA LEU A 66 -21.42 -29.22 40.52
C LEU A 66 -21.09 -27.74 40.34
N SER A 67 -21.42 -26.90 41.31
CA SER A 67 -21.13 -25.47 41.29
C SER A 67 -19.63 -25.18 41.18
N VAL A 68 -18.80 -25.91 41.91
CA VAL A 68 -17.33 -25.79 41.81
C VAL A 68 -16.82 -26.20 40.42
N VAL A 69 -17.34 -27.30 39.87
CA VAL A 69 -16.95 -27.76 38.52
C VAL A 69 -17.33 -26.72 37.46
N VAL A 70 -18.53 -26.16 37.56
CA VAL A 70 -19.00 -25.10 36.62
C VAL A 70 -18.13 -23.87 36.77
N ALA A 71 -17.80 -23.42 37.98
CA ALA A 71 -16.92 -22.26 38.20
C ALA A 71 -15.54 -22.47 37.55
N ILE A 72 -14.93 -23.64 37.74
CA ILE A 72 -13.65 -23.98 37.11
C ILE A 72 -13.75 -23.98 35.55
N GLN A 73 -14.87 -24.46 35.01
CA GLN A 73 -15.08 -24.44 33.56
C GLN A 73 -15.20 -23.01 32.99
N ILE A 74 -15.88 -22.14 33.75
CA ILE A 74 -16.03 -20.73 33.39
C ILE A 74 -14.66 -20.03 33.41
N GLU A 75 -13.89 -20.18 34.48
CA GLU A 75 -12.55 -19.60 34.58
C GLU A 75 -11.63 -20.04 33.42
N ARG A 76 -11.68 -21.33 33.07
CA ARG A 76 -10.88 -21.82 31.92
C ARG A 76 -11.27 -21.20 30.61
N LYS A 77 -12.58 -21.10 30.33
CA LYS A 77 -13.06 -20.44 29.11
C LYS A 77 -12.66 -18.98 29.07
N GLN A 78 -12.72 -18.27 30.19
CA GLN A 78 -12.29 -16.88 30.28
C GLN A 78 -10.78 -16.73 30.05
N ALA A 79 -9.97 -17.62 30.63
CA ALA A 79 -8.52 -17.62 30.39
C ALA A 79 -8.14 -17.92 28.95
N GLU A 80 -8.81 -18.89 28.29
CA GLU A 80 -8.62 -19.19 26.88
C GLU A 80 -9.04 -18.02 25.98
N GLN A 81 -10.14 -17.36 26.34
CA GLN A 81 -10.60 -16.18 25.61
C GLN A 81 -9.61 -15.02 25.72
N ALA A 82 -9.13 -14.74 26.93
CA ALA A 82 -8.13 -13.69 27.16
C ALA A 82 -6.80 -13.96 26.43
N GLU A 83 -6.37 -15.23 26.30
CA GLU A 83 -5.20 -15.58 25.49
C GLU A 83 -5.44 -15.38 23.99
N ARG A 84 -6.62 -15.73 23.49
CA ARG A 84 -6.99 -15.47 22.07
C ARG A 84 -7.02 -13.99 21.77
N ASP A 85 -7.63 -13.20 22.64
CA ASP A 85 -7.72 -11.75 22.48
C ASP A 85 -6.32 -11.10 22.48
N LYS A 86 -5.42 -11.54 23.36
CA LYS A 86 -4.01 -11.09 23.37
C LYS A 86 -3.27 -11.44 22.08
N ARG A 87 -3.45 -12.66 21.56
CA ARG A 87 -2.84 -13.07 20.28
C ARG A 87 -3.35 -12.23 19.11
N SER A 88 -4.67 -12.03 19.06
CA SER A 88 -5.28 -11.19 18.03
C SER A 88 -4.78 -9.74 18.08
N GLN A 89 -4.62 -9.16 19.28
CA GLN A 89 -4.03 -7.83 19.45
C GLN A 89 -2.57 -7.79 18.99
N PHE A 90 -1.78 -8.80 19.33
CA PHE A 90 -0.38 -8.89 18.93
C PHE A 90 -0.22 -9.05 17.42
N GLU A 91 -1.06 -9.84 16.75
CA GLU A 91 -1.09 -9.97 15.30
C GLU A 91 -1.41 -8.65 14.61
N LYS A 92 -2.42 -7.93 15.11
CA LYS A 92 -2.77 -6.59 14.59
C LYS A 92 -1.65 -5.57 14.76
N LEU A 93 -0.97 -5.58 15.91
CA LEU A 93 0.19 -4.70 16.12
C LEU A 93 1.33 -5.00 15.16
N ASN A 94 1.65 -6.27 14.92
CA ASN A 94 2.67 -6.67 13.95
C ASN A 94 2.28 -6.29 12.52
N GLU A 95 1.00 -6.40 12.16
CA GLU A 95 0.49 -5.96 10.86
C GLU A 95 0.66 -4.44 10.68
N ILE A 96 0.26 -3.65 11.68
CA ILE A 96 0.44 -2.19 11.67
C ILE A 96 1.91 -1.82 11.57
N ASP A 97 2.80 -2.45 12.32
CA ASP A 97 4.24 -2.20 12.27
C ASP A 97 4.84 -2.53 10.89
N SER A 98 4.41 -3.65 10.29
CA SER A 98 4.83 -4.04 8.94
C SER A 98 4.36 -3.04 7.88
N LEU A 99 3.09 -2.59 7.95
CA LEU A 99 2.53 -1.58 7.05
C LEU A 99 3.23 -0.23 7.23
N SER A 100 3.46 0.20 8.47
CA SER A 100 4.19 1.44 8.76
C SER A 100 5.62 1.41 8.22
N SER A 101 6.33 0.29 8.40
CA SER A 101 7.70 0.15 7.91
C SER A 101 7.78 0.09 6.39
N SER A 102 6.79 -0.51 5.71
CA SER A 102 6.71 -0.51 4.24
C SER A 102 6.42 0.89 3.70
N ALA A 103 5.46 1.61 4.29
CA ALA A 103 5.15 2.98 3.91
C ALA A 103 6.34 3.94 4.12
N ALA A 104 7.09 3.76 5.21
CA ALA A 104 8.30 4.55 5.45
C ALA A 104 9.40 4.30 4.41
N ARG A 105 9.59 3.04 3.97
CA ARG A 105 10.55 2.70 2.90
C ARG A 105 10.13 3.29 1.56
N GLU A 106 8.85 3.23 1.25
CA GLU A 106 8.28 3.78 0.01
C GLU A 106 8.45 5.31 -0.03
N ALA A 107 8.11 6.00 1.06
CA ALA A 107 8.33 7.45 1.20
C ALA A 107 9.81 7.84 1.08
N GLU A 108 10.73 7.08 1.66
CA GLU A 108 12.16 7.32 1.53
C GLU A 108 12.64 7.08 0.09
N GLY A 109 12.14 6.03 -0.58
CA GLY A 109 12.41 5.76 -2.00
C GLY A 109 11.95 6.92 -2.89
N ALA A 110 10.74 7.44 -2.68
CA ALA A 110 10.20 8.59 -3.40
C ALA A 110 11.05 9.85 -3.17
N ARG A 111 11.46 10.12 -1.93
CA ARG A 111 12.34 11.25 -1.59
C ARG A 111 13.67 11.17 -2.33
N LEU A 112 14.35 10.02 -2.28
CA LEU A 112 15.63 9.82 -2.97
C LEU A 112 15.48 9.98 -4.49
N ASN A 113 14.38 9.51 -5.07
CA ASN A 113 14.13 9.66 -6.49
C ASN A 113 13.92 11.14 -6.86
N SER A 114 13.17 11.89 -6.08
CA SER A 114 12.97 13.33 -6.27
C SER A 114 14.29 14.10 -6.21
N GLU A 115 15.16 13.78 -5.24
CA GLU A 115 16.49 14.38 -5.15
C GLU A 115 17.36 14.09 -6.40
N ARG A 116 17.26 12.86 -6.93
CA ARG A 116 17.98 12.49 -8.17
C ARG A 116 17.47 13.26 -9.38
N ILE A 117 16.15 13.43 -9.52
CA ILE A 117 15.54 14.21 -10.59
C ILE A 117 16.02 15.67 -10.52
N LEU A 118 15.90 16.30 -9.34
CA LEU A 118 16.39 17.68 -9.14
C LEU A 118 17.86 17.84 -9.50
N ARG A 119 18.68 16.87 -9.12
CA ARG A 119 20.11 16.89 -9.49
C ARG A 119 20.33 16.81 -11.01
N LYS A 120 19.54 16.02 -11.74
CA LYS A 120 19.63 15.93 -13.21
C LYS A 120 19.22 17.23 -13.87
N LEU A 121 18.15 17.85 -13.41
CA LEU A 121 17.72 19.16 -13.90
C LEU A 121 18.77 20.24 -13.59
N GLN A 122 19.41 20.17 -12.43
CA GLN A 122 20.55 21.05 -12.09
C GLN A 122 21.70 20.89 -13.10
N LEU A 123 22.06 19.64 -13.42
CA LEU A 123 23.14 19.37 -14.39
C LEU A 123 22.75 19.85 -15.80
N ALA A 124 21.48 19.72 -16.18
CA ALA A 124 20.98 20.23 -17.44
C ALA A 124 21.09 21.76 -17.53
N GLU A 125 20.73 22.48 -16.47
CA GLU A 125 20.90 23.93 -16.39
C GLU A 125 22.37 24.36 -16.47
N GLU A 126 23.25 23.68 -15.74
CA GLU A 126 24.70 23.92 -15.75
C GLU A 126 25.27 23.69 -17.16
N PHE A 127 24.90 22.60 -17.81
CA PHE A 127 25.38 22.23 -19.13
C PHE A 127 24.93 23.22 -20.21
N LYS A 128 23.62 23.56 -20.25
CA LYS A 128 23.05 24.44 -21.29
C LYS A 128 23.33 25.92 -21.09
N ARG A 129 23.34 26.38 -19.84
CA ARG A 129 23.33 27.82 -19.55
C ARG A 129 24.44 28.30 -18.65
N ASN A 130 25.26 27.39 -18.14
CA ASN A 130 26.26 27.68 -17.10
C ASN A 130 25.66 28.41 -15.89
N ARG A 131 24.43 28.01 -15.47
CA ARG A 131 23.69 28.55 -14.35
C ARG A 131 23.24 27.43 -13.43
N SER A 132 23.01 27.75 -12.18
CA SER A 132 22.40 26.83 -11.22
C SER A 132 20.90 26.94 -11.23
N LEU A 133 20.21 25.83 -10.96
CA LEU A 133 18.76 25.77 -10.74
C LEU A 133 18.41 26.73 -9.58
N SER A 134 17.46 27.63 -9.78
CA SER A 134 17.02 28.49 -8.70
C SER A 134 16.24 27.71 -7.64
N TRP A 135 16.24 28.20 -6.39
CA TRP A 135 15.43 27.62 -5.33
C TRP A 135 13.95 27.51 -5.70
N GLU A 136 13.39 28.56 -6.29
CA GLU A 136 11.99 28.60 -6.70
C GLU A 136 11.64 27.55 -7.79
N GLN A 137 12.57 27.33 -8.75
CA GLN A 137 12.43 26.29 -9.75
C GLN A 137 12.44 24.90 -9.09
N GLY A 138 13.37 24.65 -8.19
CA GLY A 138 13.44 23.40 -7.45
C GLY A 138 12.16 23.10 -6.66
N GLU A 139 11.63 24.09 -5.93
CA GLU A 139 10.38 23.95 -5.18
C GLU A 139 9.17 23.67 -6.08
N ARG A 140 9.11 24.29 -7.28
CA ARG A 140 8.03 24.03 -8.23
C ARG A 140 8.07 22.59 -8.74
N VAL A 141 9.23 22.13 -9.17
CA VAL A 141 9.43 20.74 -9.63
C VAL A 141 9.06 19.74 -8.52
N GLU A 142 9.51 19.99 -7.30
CA GLU A 142 9.19 19.11 -6.16
C GLU A 142 7.68 19.08 -5.83
N ARG A 143 6.99 20.21 -5.91
CA ARG A 143 5.52 20.26 -5.73
C ARG A 143 4.79 19.45 -6.80
N VAL A 144 5.21 19.57 -8.05
CA VAL A 144 4.58 18.82 -9.16
C VAL A 144 4.86 17.32 -9.00
N LEU A 145 6.08 16.91 -8.66
CA LEU A 145 6.41 15.52 -8.38
C LEU A 145 5.58 14.94 -7.23
N LYS A 146 5.35 15.70 -6.17
CA LYS A 146 4.49 15.28 -5.05
C LYS A 146 3.00 15.19 -5.41
N SER A 147 2.53 15.99 -6.40
CA SER A 147 1.14 15.91 -6.87
C SER A 147 0.88 14.74 -7.82
N CYS A 148 1.92 14.23 -8.46
CA CYS A 148 1.85 13.04 -9.28
C CYS A 148 1.89 11.82 -8.33
N SER A 149 0.78 11.09 -8.20
CA SER A 149 0.77 9.82 -7.45
C SER A 149 1.79 8.85 -8.04
N GLU A 150 2.51 8.14 -7.19
CA GLU A 150 3.42 7.07 -7.61
C GLU A 150 2.66 6.08 -8.49
N GLY A 151 3.17 5.83 -9.70
CA GLY A 151 2.53 5.00 -10.72
C GLY A 151 1.70 5.74 -11.77
N PHE A 152 1.33 7.01 -11.56
CA PHE A 152 0.61 7.80 -12.58
C PHE A 152 1.48 8.07 -13.82
N LEU A 153 2.78 8.29 -13.63
CA LEU A 153 3.75 8.53 -14.71
C LEU A 153 4.30 7.22 -15.29
N ALA A 154 4.15 6.10 -14.59
CA ALA A 154 4.62 4.80 -15.05
C ALA A 154 3.84 4.36 -16.29
N GLY A 155 4.55 4.25 -17.42
CA GLY A 155 3.96 3.89 -18.71
C GLY A 155 3.67 5.07 -19.63
N ALA A 156 3.79 6.31 -19.17
CA ALA A 156 3.74 7.48 -20.04
C ALA A 156 4.90 7.44 -21.05
N ARG A 157 4.61 7.85 -22.29
CA ARG A 157 5.55 7.77 -23.41
C ARG A 157 5.75 9.14 -24.03
N VAL A 158 6.99 9.61 -24.03
CA VAL A 158 7.39 10.88 -24.64
C VAL A 158 8.21 10.59 -25.90
N LEU A 159 7.83 11.22 -26.99
CA LEU A 159 8.65 11.26 -28.20
C LEU A 159 9.50 12.53 -28.19
N TRP A 160 10.82 12.38 -28.23
CA TRP A 160 11.75 13.51 -28.30
C TRP A 160 12.41 13.59 -29.68
N VAL A 161 12.29 14.74 -30.31
CA VAL A 161 12.79 14.98 -31.69
C VAL A 161 13.87 16.06 -31.65
N ASP A 162 15.11 15.66 -31.78
CA ASP A 162 16.30 16.52 -31.69
C ASP A 162 17.44 15.85 -32.43
N ASP A 163 18.18 16.59 -33.27
CA ASP A 163 19.32 16.03 -34.01
C ASP A 163 20.63 15.99 -33.19
N THR A 164 20.60 16.52 -31.97
CA THR A 164 21.76 16.60 -31.08
C THR A 164 21.48 15.88 -29.73
N PRO A 165 21.49 14.52 -29.70
CA PRO A 165 21.06 13.74 -28.54
C PRO A 165 21.86 14.01 -27.25
N ASP A 166 23.12 14.42 -27.37
CA ASP A 166 23.97 14.74 -26.23
C ASP A 166 23.52 16.02 -25.50
N SER A 167 22.87 16.95 -26.23
CA SER A 167 22.39 18.21 -25.67
C SER A 167 21.21 18.06 -24.71
N ILE A 168 20.51 16.93 -24.77
CA ILE A 168 19.26 16.65 -24.04
C ILE A 168 19.40 15.47 -23.07
N PHE A 169 20.61 15.01 -22.84
CA PHE A 169 20.88 13.80 -22.05
C PHE A 169 20.33 13.88 -20.62
N TYR A 170 20.58 15.01 -19.94
CA TYR A 170 20.17 15.15 -18.53
C TYR A 170 18.67 15.30 -18.35
N GLU A 171 18.01 16.02 -19.27
CA GLU A 171 16.57 16.20 -19.27
C GLU A 171 15.84 14.87 -19.54
N ARG A 172 16.32 14.10 -20.50
CA ARG A 172 15.79 12.75 -20.76
C ARG A 172 15.95 11.84 -19.56
N ASP A 173 17.14 11.82 -18.97
CA ASP A 173 17.43 11.03 -17.78
C ASP A 173 16.53 11.43 -16.56
N ALA A 174 16.22 12.75 -16.43
CA ALA A 174 15.28 13.23 -15.43
C ALA A 174 13.85 12.70 -15.67
N LEU A 175 13.36 12.69 -16.91
CA LEU A 175 12.06 12.12 -17.26
C LEU A 175 12.02 10.60 -17.03
N GLU A 176 13.06 9.88 -17.39
CA GLU A 176 13.18 8.43 -17.16
C GLU A 176 13.19 8.09 -15.65
N LEU A 177 13.86 8.89 -14.84
CA LEU A 177 13.82 8.77 -13.38
C LEU A 177 12.43 9.01 -12.78
N ALA A 178 11.61 9.84 -13.45
CA ALA A 178 10.21 10.05 -13.09
C ALA A 178 9.27 8.90 -13.56
N GLY A 179 9.82 7.88 -14.24
CA GLY A 179 9.04 6.73 -14.73
C GLY A 179 8.47 6.91 -16.13
N ILE A 180 8.86 7.99 -16.85
CA ILE A 180 8.40 8.31 -18.19
C ILE A 180 9.33 7.65 -19.22
N ALA A 181 8.78 6.85 -20.13
CA ALA A 181 9.55 6.25 -21.22
C ALA A 181 9.84 7.29 -22.31
N THR A 182 11.11 7.63 -22.53
CA THR A 182 11.51 8.58 -23.58
C THR A 182 12.02 7.83 -24.82
N ILE A 183 11.46 8.16 -25.98
CA ILE A 183 11.90 7.65 -27.28
C ILE A 183 12.47 8.84 -28.06
N TRP A 184 13.71 8.73 -28.50
CA TRP A 184 14.39 9.77 -29.23
C TRP A 184 14.49 9.44 -30.72
N VAL A 185 14.35 10.47 -31.56
CA VAL A 185 14.61 10.46 -33.02
C VAL A 185 15.26 11.75 -33.45
N GLY A 186 16.07 11.68 -34.54
CA GLY A 186 16.85 12.82 -35.02
C GLY A 186 16.13 13.70 -36.08
N SER A 187 15.00 13.27 -36.62
CA SER A 187 14.38 13.95 -37.75
C SER A 187 12.85 13.99 -37.71
N THR A 188 12.26 14.98 -38.40
CA THR A 188 10.80 15.08 -38.61
C THR A 188 10.22 13.83 -39.28
N GLY A 189 10.94 13.27 -40.28
CA GLY A 189 10.48 12.08 -40.99
C GLY A 189 10.37 10.84 -40.08
N GLU A 190 11.39 10.60 -39.24
CA GLU A 190 11.37 9.52 -38.24
C GLU A 190 10.26 9.72 -37.23
N ALA A 191 10.07 10.95 -36.73
CA ALA A 191 9.01 11.28 -35.78
C ALA A 191 7.63 10.98 -36.37
N LEU A 192 7.33 11.40 -37.58
CA LEU A 192 6.05 11.16 -38.27
C LEU A 192 5.82 9.66 -38.54
N ASN A 193 6.87 8.91 -38.83
CA ASN A 193 6.78 7.45 -39.00
C ASN A 193 6.43 6.75 -37.68
N LEU A 194 7.04 7.16 -36.56
CA LEU A 194 6.72 6.61 -35.25
C LEU A 194 5.31 6.96 -34.80
N LEU A 195 4.89 8.21 -34.97
CA LEU A 195 3.54 8.71 -34.66
C LEU A 195 2.44 7.99 -35.45
N ALA A 196 2.71 7.57 -36.68
CA ALA A 196 1.76 6.83 -37.49
C ALA A 196 1.42 5.43 -36.93
N GLY A 197 2.36 4.81 -36.21
CA GLY A 197 2.20 3.44 -35.71
C GLY A 197 2.15 3.29 -34.18
N ASN A 198 2.41 4.38 -33.44
CA ASN A 198 2.51 4.34 -32.00
C ASN A 198 1.78 5.53 -31.36
N LYS A 199 1.29 5.31 -30.13
CA LYS A 199 0.73 6.39 -29.31
C LYS A 199 1.83 6.94 -28.39
N PHE A 200 1.87 8.26 -28.32
CA PHE A 200 2.67 9.03 -27.39
C PHE A 200 1.76 9.98 -26.62
N ASP A 201 2.14 10.25 -25.38
CA ASP A 201 1.37 11.15 -24.53
C ASP A 201 1.83 12.60 -24.68
N VAL A 202 3.11 12.81 -24.99
CA VAL A 202 3.71 14.12 -25.27
C VAL A 202 4.77 13.98 -26.36
N VAL A 203 4.87 14.99 -27.23
CA VAL A 203 5.97 15.18 -28.18
C VAL A 203 6.78 16.39 -27.73
N ILE A 204 8.08 16.23 -27.58
CA ILE A 204 9.04 17.32 -27.37
C ILE A 204 9.86 17.46 -28.65
N SER A 205 10.04 18.68 -29.14
CA SER A 205 10.80 18.90 -30.34
C SER A 205 11.73 20.09 -30.20
N ASP A 206 12.99 19.93 -30.62
CA ASP A 206 13.81 21.11 -30.90
C ASP A 206 13.21 21.91 -32.03
N MET A 207 13.41 23.23 -32.01
CA MET A 207 12.94 24.15 -33.03
C MET A 207 13.76 24.01 -34.30
N GLU A 208 15.09 24.03 -34.17
CA GLU A 208 16.03 24.02 -35.30
C GLU A 208 16.70 22.64 -35.37
N ARG A 209 16.59 21.99 -36.52
CA ARG A 209 17.24 20.71 -36.79
C ARG A 209 17.88 20.71 -38.17
N HIS A 210 19.12 20.26 -38.23
CA HIS A 210 19.94 20.31 -39.44
C HIS A 210 19.96 21.76 -40.00
N GLU A 211 19.56 21.95 -41.23
CA GLU A 211 19.52 23.27 -41.90
C GLU A 211 18.15 23.95 -41.80
N ASN A 212 17.18 23.36 -41.10
CA ASN A 212 15.82 23.88 -40.99
C ASN A 212 15.59 24.58 -39.64
N SER A 213 15.59 25.90 -39.62
CA SER A 213 15.36 26.72 -38.42
C SER A 213 13.90 26.67 -37.88
N LYS A 214 12.96 26.07 -38.64
CA LYS A 214 11.54 25.95 -38.29
C LYS A 214 11.08 24.49 -38.22
N ALA A 215 12.00 23.55 -38.14
CA ALA A 215 11.70 22.13 -38.15
C ALA A 215 10.71 21.70 -37.07
N GLY A 216 10.71 22.36 -35.88
CA GLY A 216 9.74 22.13 -34.82
C GLY A 216 8.32 22.52 -35.23
N TYR A 217 8.15 23.66 -35.87
CA TYR A 217 6.83 24.09 -36.38
C TYR A 217 6.36 23.23 -37.55
N ASP A 218 7.24 22.83 -38.46
CA ASP A 218 6.90 21.96 -39.56
C ASP A 218 6.41 20.59 -39.11
N LEU A 219 7.00 20.06 -38.06
CA LEU A 219 6.54 18.82 -37.42
C LEU A 219 5.16 19.01 -36.77
N LEU A 220 4.97 20.08 -36.00
CA LEU A 220 3.70 20.39 -35.36
C LEU A 220 2.57 20.55 -36.37
N GLU A 221 2.81 21.31 -37.44
CA GLU A 221 1.86 21.51 -38.52
C GLU A 221 1.52 20.19 -39.23
N SER A 222 2.52 19.36 -39.52
CA SER A 222 2.33 18.04 -40.13
C SER A 222 1.48 17.11 -39.27
N MET A 223 1.65 17.16 -37.97
CA MET A 223 0.84 16.42 -37.00
C MET A 223 -0.62 16.91 -37.05
N ARG A 224 -0.85 18.22 -37.00
CA ARG A 224 -2.21 18.82 -37.03
C ARG A 224 -2.94 18.56 -38.35
N GLN A 225 -2.24 18.57 -39.45
CA GLN A 225 -2.79 18.20 -40.77
C GLN A 225 -3.26 16.75 -40.84
N LYS A 226 -2.61 15.84 -40.05
CA LYS A 226 -3.01 14.44 -39.91
C LYS A 226 -4.03 14.22 -38.80
N SER A 227 -4.58 15.29 -38.23
CA SER A 227 -5.50 15.23 -37.06
C SER A 227 -4.89 14.57 -35.82
N ASP A 228 -3.59 14.65 -35.69
CA ASP A 228 -2.87 14.22 -34.48
C ASP A 228 -2.76 15.43 -33.52
N TYR A 229 -3.48 15.36 -32.41
CA TYR A 229 -3.54 16.41 -31.38
C TYR A 229 -2.72 16.05 -30.14
N THR A 230 -1.79 15.12 -30.25
CA THR A 230 -0.84 14.82 -29.14
C THR A 230 -0.23 16.13 -28.65
N PRO A 231 -0.17 16.35 -27.33
CA PRO A 231 0.49 17.50 -26.71
C PRO A 231 1.90 17.68 -27.26
N PHE A 232 2.23 18.92 -27.69
CA PHE A 232 3.48 19.24 -28.36
C PHE A 232 4.18 20.40 -27.63
N ILE A 233 5.41 20.19 -27.23
CA ILE A 233 6.23 21.19 -26.53
C ILE A 233 7.48 21.44 -27.35
N ILE A 234 7.82 22.72 -27.54
CA ILE A 234 9.07 23.12 -28.19
C ILE A 234 10.13 23.31 -27.10
N TYR A 235 11.25 22.64 -27.26
CA TYR A 235 12.41 22.77 -26.37
C TYR A 235 13.62 23.22 -27.19
N SER A 236 13.94 24.52 -27.15
CA SER A 236 14.97 25.12 -27.98
C SER A 236 15.87 26.09 -27.22
N SER A 237 16.93 26.55 -27.81
CA SER A 237 17.84 27.55 -27.21
C SER A 237 17.19 28.93 -26.99
N SER A 238 16.10 29.24 -27.68
CA SER A 238 15.42 30.52 -27.62
C SER A 238 14.23 30.52 -26.66
N ARG A 239 14.09 31.61 -25.91
CA ARG A 239 12.94 31.86 -25.01
C ARG A 239 12.33 33.24 -25.29
N LEU A 240 12.30 33.65 -26.53
CA LEU A 240 11.64 34.90 -26.90
C LEU A 240 10.12 34.74 -26.71
N PRO A 241 9.42 35.74 -26.10
CA PRO A 241 7.97 35.70 -25.91
C PRO A 241 7.20 35.44 -27.20
N GLU A 242 7.71 35.96 -28.34
CA GLU A 242 7.12 35.74 -29.63
C GLU A 242 7.10 34.26 -30.03
N HIS A 243 8.18 33.52 -29.74
CA HIS A 243 8.27 32.10 -30.06
C HIS A 243 7.34 31.25 -29.19
N ILE A 244 7.14 31.66 -27.94
CA ILE A 244 6.17 30.99 -27.03
C ILE A 244 4.75 31.22 -27.56
N THR A 245 4.41 32.47 -27.92
CA THR A 245 3.11 32.84 -28.47
C THR A 245 2.85 32.10 -29.78
N GLU A 246 3.81 32.09 -30.72
CA GLU A 246 3.69 31.38 -31.97
C GLU A 246 3.49 29.88 -31.80
N ALA A 247 4.20 29.25 -30.87
CA ALA A 247 4.01 27.83 -30.55
C ALA A 247 2.58 27.52 -30.08
N LEU A 248 2.02 28.37 -29.22
CA LEU A 248 0.65 28.24 -28.73
C LEU A 248 -0.39 28.48 -29.85
N GLU A 249 -0.23 29.51 -30.68
CA GLU A 249 -1.11 29.80 -31.82
C GLU A 249 -1.15 28.66 -32.82
N ARG A 250 -0.04 27.95 -33.01
CA ARG A 250 0.05 26.76 -33.89
C ARG A 250 -0.50 25.48 -33.23
N GLY A 251 -1.03 25.58 -31.99
CA GLY A 251 -1.61 24.45 -31.27
C GLY A 251 -0.60 23.61 -30.50
N GLY A 252 0.57 24.16 -30.19
CA GLY A 252 1.49 23.62 -29.21
C GLY A 252 1.01 23.87 -27.75
N ARG A 253 1.68 23.28 -26.78
CA ARG A 253 1.42 23.47 -25.34
C ARG A 253 2.35 24.47 -24.67
N GLY A 254 3.45 24.80 -25.34
CA GLY A 254 4.42 25.76 -24.87
C GLY A 254 5.74 25.65 -25.61
N ALA A 255 6.60 26.62 -25.35
CA ALA A 255 7.99 26.61 -25.78
C ALA A 255 8.88 27.09 -24.63
N THR A 256 9.98 26.42 -24.40
CA THR A 256 10.91 26.79 -23.33
C THR A 256 12.35 26.39 -23.70
N ASN A 257 13.30 27.03 -23.03
CA ASN A 257 14.70 26.62 -23.04
C ASN A 257 15.19 26.24 -21.62
N ASP A 258 14.28 26.17 -20.66
CA ASP A 258 14.53 25.92 -19.24
C ASP A 258 14.21 24.45 -18.94
N PRO A 259 15.18 23.63 -18.48
CA PRO A 259 14.96 22.23 -18.17
C PRO A 259 13.90 21.99 -17.11
N ALA A 260 13.83 22.85 -16.08
CA ALA A 260 12.83 22.70 -15.01
C ALA A 260 11.42 23.04 -15.53
N GLU A 261 11.28 24.09 -16.32
CA GLU A 261 10.01 24.45 -16.95
C GLU A 261 9.55 23.40 -17.96
N LEU A 262 10.49 22.81 -18.75
CA LEU A 262 10.17 21.68 -19.62
C LEU A 262 9.60 20.51 -18.83
N PHE A 263 10.26 20.14 -17.74
CA PHE A 263 9.82 19.06 -16.87
C PHE A 263 8.43 19.32 -16.29
N GLU A 264 8.16 20.54 -15.82
CA GLU A 264 6.84 20.96 -15.32
C GLU A 264 5.77 20.89 -16.43
N LEU A 265 6.07 21.35 -17.66
CA LEU A 265 5.14 21.29 -18.79
C LEU A 265 4.79 19.84 -19.16
N VAL A 266 5.78 18.95 -19.22
CA VAL A 266 5.56 17.53 -19.48
C VAL A 266 4.67 16.90 -18.42
N LEU A 267 4.97 17.11 -17.13
CA LEU A 267 4.17 16.56 -16.05
C LEU A 267 2.73 17.07 -16.05
N LYS A 268 2.54 18.35 -16.41
CA LYS A 268 1.19 18.96 -16.53
C LYS A 268 0.36 18.32 -17.64
N GLU A 269 0.97 17.97 -18.78
CA GLU A 269 0.25 17.32 -19.88
C GLU A 269 -0.02 15.83 -19.60
N LEU A 270 0.68 15.22 -18.66
CA LEU A 270 0.49 13.83 -18.22
C LEU A 270 -0.47 13.70 -17.03
N SER A 271 -0.77 14.79 -16.31
CA SER A 271 -1.70 14.80 -15.16
C SER A 271 -3.14 15.03 -15.62
#